data_b07e0747e3fdd0a21c3a156cbd47cb42
#
_entry.id   b07e0747e3fdd0a21c3a156cbd47cb42
#
_cell.length_a   1.000
_cell.length_b   1.000
_cell.length_c   1.000
_cell.angle_alpha   90.00
_cell.angle_beta   90.00
_cell.angle_gamma   90.00
#
_symmetry.space_group_name_H-M   'P 1'
#
loop_
_entity.id
_entity.type
_entity.pdbx_description
1 polymer ?
#
loop_
_entity_poly.entity_id
_entity_poly.type
_entity_poly.pdbx_seq_one_letter_code
_entity_poly.pdbx_strand_id
1 'polypeptide(L)'
;MQPSTTVEFLDAIRVKHGLPSDYAARKLLGVSRAAISNYRTGKSLFGDDVALKAAVLLDLDPGYVLACIHAERTKRPQVRDAWEKIARGLAASLAAVFVGVSSPSPSQASPLPSPAAENSTVYIMSKRRRRPKTGQPGDS
;
A
#
# COMPACT_ATOMS: atom_id res chain seq x y z
N MET A 1 -3.47 -7.39 -19.67
CA MET A 1 -2.28 -7.29 -18.83
C MET A 1 -2.49 -6.16 -17.84
N GLN A 2 -2.36 -6.41 -16.57
CA GLN A 2 -2.56 -5.36 -15.56
C GLN A 2 -1.30 -4.51 -15.43
N PRO A 3 -1.43 -3.17 -15.26
CA PRO A 3 -0.28 -2.30 -15.09
C PRO A 3 0.45 -2.63 -13.79
N SER A 4 1.76 -2.58 -13.82
CA SER A 4 2.63 -2.92 -12.68
C SER A 4 3.68 -1.84 -12.34
N THR A 5 3.83 -0.84 -13.20
CA THR A 5 4.77 0.26 -12.99
C THR A 5 4.08 1.61 -13.00
N THR A 6 4.73 2.62 -12.42
CA THR A 6 4.23 4.00 -12.39
C THR A 6 3.83 4.50 -13.79
N VAL A 7 4.63 4.22 -14.80
CA VAL A 7 4.36 4.64 -16.19
C VAL A 7 3.16 3.90 -16.75
N GLU A 8 3.06 2.58 -16.52
CA GLU A 8 1.92 1.78 -16.98
C GLU A 8 0.61 2.19 -16.31
N PHE A 9 0.63 2.51 -15.01
CA PHE A 9 -0.53 3.05 -14.32
C PHE A 9 -0.97 4.40 -14.93
N LEU A 10 -0.02 5.26 -15.26
CA LEU A 10 -0.31 6.55 -15.91
C LEU A 10 -0.95 6.35 -17.29
N ASP A 11 -0.44 5.43 -18.10
CA ASP A 11 -0.99 5.08 -19.40
C ASP A 11 -2.40 4.46 -19.29
N ALA A 12 -2.60 3.56 -18.33
CA ALA A 12 -3.89 2.95 -18.05
C ALA A 12 -4.95 3.99 -17.67
N ILE A 13 -4.60 4.97 -16.85
CA ILE A 13 -5.50 6.08 -16.48
C ILE A 13 -5.85 6.92 -17.73
N ARG A 14 -4.88 7.21 -18.58
CA ARG A 14 -5.12 7.94 -19.82
C ARG A 14 -6.12 7.21 -20.74
N VAL A 15 -5.89 5.94 -20.93
CA VAL A 15 -6.74 5.10 -21.80
C VAL A 15 -8.15 4.99 -21.24
N LYS A 16 -8.27 4.67 -19.93
CA LYS A 16 -9.56 4.46 -19.28
C LYS A 16 -10.43 5.72 -19.28
N HIS A 17 -9.84 6.87 -19.06
CA HIS A 17 -10.55 8.15 -19.00
C HIS A 17 -10.52 8.95 -20.31
N GLY A 18 -10.00 8.37 -21.39
CA GLY A 18 -9.94 9.01 -22.70
C GLY A 18 -9.16 10.34 -22.72
N LEU A 19 -8.07 10.42 -21.94
CA LEU A 19 -7.32 11.66 -21.77
C LEU A 19 -6.33 11.87 -22.92
N PRO A 20 -6.25 13.10 -23.51
CA PRO A 20 -5.39 13.37 -24.64
C PRO A 20 -3.90 13.44 -24.27
N SER A 21 -3.59 13.70 -23.01
CA SER A 21 -2.21 13.88 -22.55
C SER A 21 -2.01 13.51 -21.09
N ASP A 22 -0.77 13.29 -20.70
CA ASP A 22 -0.39 13.07 -19.30
C ASP A 22 -0.77 14.25 -18.39
N TYR A 23 -0.74 15.47 -18.95
CA TYR A 23 -1.14 16.66 -18.19
C TYR A 23 -2.62 16.68 -17.82
N ALA A 24 -3.46 16.05 -18.61
CA ALA A 24 -4.87 15.90 -18.25
C ALA A 24 -5.03 14.97 -17.04
N ALA A 25 -4.22 13.92 -16.96
CA ALA A 25 -4.23 12.99 -15.83
C ALA A 25 -3.84 13.65 -14.50
N ARG A 26 -3.04 14.72 -14.52
CA ARG A 26 -2.62 15.41 -13.29
C ARG A 26 -3.79 15.90 -12.43
N LYS A 27 -4.86 16.34 -13.06
CA LYS A 27 -6.04 16.84 -12.35
C LYS A 27 -6.74 15.72 -11.57
N LEU A 28 -6.82 14.55 -12.18
CA LEU A 28 -7.42 13.37 -11.56
C LEU A 28 -6.57 12.85 -10.40
N LEU A 29 -5.26 12.87 -10.56
CA LEU A 29 -4.30 12.42 -9.56
C LEU A 29 -4.02 13.47 -8.48
N GLY A 30 -4.37 14.75 -8.71
CA GLY A 30 -4.12 15.83 -7.79
C GLY A 30 -2.62 16.16 -7.63
N VAL A 31 -1.85 16.04 -8.69
CA VAL A 31 -0.39 16.27 -8.68
C VAL A 31 0.00 17.47 -9.54
N SER A 32 1.24 17.97 -9.35
CA SER A 32 1.78 19.07 -10.12
C SER A 32 2.20 18.66 -11.54
N ARG A 33 2.37 19.64 -12.41
CA ARG A 33 2.88 19.42 -13.77
C ARG A 33 4.28 18.81 -13.77
N ALA A 34 5.15 19.28 -12.86
CA ALA A 34 6.49 18.73 -12.70
C ALA A 34 6.47 17.27 -12.25
N ALA A 35 5.55 16.91 -11.33
CA ALA A 35 5.40 15.53 -10.86
C ALA A 35 5.04 14.58 -12.01
N ILE A 36 4.08 14.94 -12.88
CA ILE A 36 3.71 14.13 -14.05
C ILE A 36 4.92 13.91 -14.97
N SER A 37 5.68 14.96 -15.26
CA SER A 37 6.90 14.85 -16.08
C SER A 37 7.94 13.91 -15.44
N ASN A 38 8.11 14.00 -14.13
CA ASN A 38 9.03 13.14 -13.39
C ASN A 38 8.58 11.67 -13.38
N TYR A 39 7.28 11.41 -13.29
CA TYR A 39 6.74 10.05 -13.40
C TYR A 39 6.97 9.46 -14.78
N ARG A 40 6.74 10.24 -15.84
CA ARG A 40 6.95 9.79 -17.22
C ARG A 40 8.41 9.49 -17.53
N THR A 41 9.33 10.27 -16.98
CA THR A 41 10.78 10.10 -17.19
C THR A 41 11.44 9.13 -16.20
N GLY A 42 10.68 8.57 -15.25
CA GLY A 42 11.21 7.67 -14.23
C GLY A 42 12.05 8.34 -13.14
N LYS A 43 12.09 9.69 -13.10
CA LYS A 43 12.82 10.44 -12.06
C LYS A 43 12.18 10.32 -10.69
N SER A 44 10.87 10.15 -10.63
CA SER A 44 10.14 9.82 -9.41
C SER A 44 9.05 8.80 -9.68
N LEU A 45 8.64 8.10 -8.63
CA LEU A 45 7.59 7.11 -8.65
C LEU A 45 6.36 7.65 -7.91
N PHE A 46 5.21 7.02 -8.11
CA PHE A 46 4.02 7.37 -7.34
C PHE A 46 4.30 7.30 -5.85
N GLY A 47 3.85 8.31 -5.11
CA GLY A 47 3.71 8.21 -3.66
C GLY A 47 2.50 7.36 -3.30
N ASP A 48 2.41 6.96 -2.04
CA ASP A 48 1.32 6.11 -1.57
C ASP A 48 -0.06 6.76 -1.79
N ASP A 49 -0.18 8.07 -1.55
CA ASP A 49 -1.42 8.82 -1.81
C ASP A 49 -1.83 8.81 -3.29
N VAL A 50 -0.85 8.96 -4.18
CA VAL A 50 -1.09 8.94 -5.63
C VAL A 50 -1.43 7.53 -6.09
N ALA A 51 -0.77 6.52 -5.53
CA ALA A 51 -1.06 5.11 -5.79
C ALA A 51 -2.50 4.74 -5.41
N LEU A 52 -2.99 5.21 -4.24
CA LEU A 52 -4.38 5.00 -3.82
C LEU A 52 -5.38 5.67 -4.77
N LYS A 53 -5.11 6.89 -5.21
CA LYS A 53 -5.94 7.58 -6.22
C LYS A 53 -5.94 6.85 -7.55
N ALA A 54 -4.78 6.36 -8.01
CA ALA A 54 -4.67 5.56 -9.22
C ALA A 54 -5.49 4.27 -9.12
N ALA A 55 -5.47 3.60 -7.97
CA ALA A 55 -6.29 2.41 -7.72
C ALA A 55 -7.78 2.70 -7.89
N VAL A 56 -8.27 3.79 -7.30
CA VAL A 56 -9.68 4.21 -7.44
C VAL A 56 -10.02 4.54 -8.90
N LEU A 57 -9.17 5.29 -9.59
CA LEU A 57 -9.39 5.67 -11.00
C LEU A 57 -9.41 4.47 -11.94
N LEU A 58 -8.67 3.43 -11.62
CA LEU A 58 -8.56 2.22 -12.44
C LEU A 58 -9.49 1.08 -11.99
N ASP A 59 -10.21 1.25 -10.89
CA ASP A 59 -10.99 0.18 -10.23
C ASP A 59 -10.15 -1.05 -9.89
N LEU A 60 -8.92 -0.78 -9.41
CA LEU A 60 -8.00 -1.81 -8.96
C LEU A 60 -7.97 -1.90 -7.44
N ASP A 61 -7.54 -3.04 -6.93
CA ASP A 61 -7.31 -3.20 -5.51
C ASP A 61 -6.18 -2.26 -5.05
N PRO A 62 -6.41 -1.43 -4.01
CA PRO A 62 -5.39 -0.51 -3.51
C PRO A 62 -4.12 -1.22 -3.04
N GLY A 63 -4.24 -2.39 -2.43
CA GLY A 63 -3.11 -3.20 -1.99
C GLY A 63 -2.26 -3.68 -3.17
N TYR A 64 -2.90 -4.06 -4.27
CA TYR A 64 -2.21 -4.41 -5.51
C TYR A 64 -1.37 -3.26 -6.04
N VAL A 65 -1.96 -2.06 -6.17
CA VAL A 65 -1.25 -0.89 -6.71
C VAL A 65 -0.10 -0.49 -5.79
N LEU A 66 -0.33 -0.45 -4.47
CA LEU A 66 0.73 -0.16 -3.49
C LEU A 66 1.86 -1.18 -3.57
N ALA A 67 1.55 -2.49 -3.64
CA ALA A 67 2.56 -3.52 -3.75
C ALA A 67 3.41 -3.37 -5.01
N CYS A 68 2.81 -3.04 -6.15
CA CYS A 68 3.53 -2.77 -7.40
C CYS A 68 4.48 -1.56 -7.26
N ILE A 69 4.00 -0.46 -6.69
CA ILE A 69 4.82 0.74 -6.49
C ILE A 69 5.98 0.48 -5.51
N HIS A 70 5.74 -0.27 -4.45
CA HIS A 70 6.80 -0.66 -3.52
C HIS A 70 7.83 -1.60 -4.16
N ALA A 71 7.38 -2.53 -5.00
CA ALA A 71 8.27 -3.39 -5.78
C ALA A 71 9.16 -2.56 -6.73
N GLU A 72 8.56 -1.60 -7.45
CA GLU A 72 9.27 -0.71 -8.36
C GLU A 72 10.29 0.17 -7.63
N ARG A 73 9.93 0.68 -6.43
CA ARG A 73 10.80 1.54 -5.60
C ARG A 73 11.99 0.80 -5.01
N THR A 74 11.86 -0.50 -4.81
CA THR A 74 12.86 -1.28 -4.10
C THR A 74 14.01 -1.69 -5.01
N LYS A 75 15.24 -1.35 -4.60
CA LYS A 75 16.47 -1.74 -5.29
C LYS A 75 16.96 -3.14 -4.91
N ARG A 76 16.44 -3.73 -3.84
CA ARG A 76 16.83 -5.06 -3.34
C ARG A 76 15.99 -6.14 -4.02
N PRO A 77 16.58 -7.10 -4.76
CA PRO A 77 15.83 -8.07 -5.53
C PRO A 77 14.92 -8.95 -4.65
N GLN A 78 15.38 -9.39 -3.50
CA GLN A 78 14.60 -10.25 -2.59
C GLN A 78 13.34 -9.54 -2.07
N VAL A 79 13.45 -8.25 -1.76
CA VAL A 79 12.31 -7.46 -1.29
C VAL A 79 11.35 -7.15 -2.45
N ARG A 80 11.89 -6.89 -3.63
CA ARG A 80 11.12 -6.73 -4.85
C ARG A 80 10.29 -7.98 -5.16
N ASP A 81 10.92 -9.15 -5.13
CA ASP A 81 10.25 -10.44 -5.38
C ASP A 81 9.13 -10.69 -4.36
N ALA A 82 9.31 -10.30 -3.11
CA ALA A 82 8.29 -10.39 -2.08
C ALA A 82 7.08 -9.52 -2.41
N TRP A 83 7.29 -8.26 -2.80
CA TRP A 83 6.21 -7.36 -3.20
C TRP A 83 5.49 -7.82 -4.46
N GLU A 84 6.21 -8.34 -5.45
CA GLU A 84 5.63 -8.91 -6.67
C GLU A 84 4.76 -10.15 -6.37
N LYS A 85 5.15 -10.98 -5.41
CA LYS A 85 4.32 -12.10 -4.95
C LYS A 85 3.03 -11.63 -4.29
N ILE A 86 3.11 -10.60 -3.45
CA ILE A 86 1.94 -9.99 -2.81
C ILE A 86 1.00 -9.40 -3.86
N ALA A 87 1.53 -8.64 -4.82
CA ALA A 87 0.75 -8.06 -5.91
C ALA A 87 0.02 -9.14 -6.73
N ARG A 88 0.73 -10.21 -7.11
CA ARG A 88 0.13 -11.34 -7.84
C ARG A 88 -0.95 -12.05 -7.03
N GLY A 89 -0.75 -12.21 -5.74
CA GLY A 89 -1.74 -12.80 -4.84
C GLY A 89 -3.02 -11.97 -4.78
N LEU A 90 -2.90 -10.65 -4.67
CA LEU A 90 -4.04 -9.74 -4.65
C LEU A 90 -4.78 -9.70 -6.00
N ALA A 91 -4.04 -9.70 -7.11
CA ALA A 91 -4.63 -9.78 -8.45
C ALA A 91 -5.41 -11.08 -8.67
N ALA A 92 -4.88 -12.21 -8.20
CA ALA A 92 -5.54 -13.51 -8.30
C ALA A 92 -6.82 -13.60 -7.44
N SER A 93 -6.84 -12.96 -6.28
CA SER A 93 -8.01 -12.93 -5.39
C SER A 93 -9.22 -12.26 -6.05
N LEU A 94 -9.01 -11.23 -6.85
CA LEU A 94 -10.08 -10.56 -7.59
C LEU A 94 -10.64 -11.42 -8.73
N ALA A 95 -9.80 -12.22 -9.38
CA ALA A 95 -10.23 -13.15 -10.42
C ALA A 95 -11.09 -14.29 -9.86
N ALA A 96 -10.83 -14.75 -8.64
CA ALA A 96 -11.58 -15.83 -8.00
C ALA A 96 -13.03 -15.43 -7.64
N VAL A 97 -13.31 -14.15 -7.40
CA VAL A 97 -14.66 -13.65 -7.12
C VAL A 97 -15.56 -13.72 -8.35
N PHE A 98 -15.01 -13.70 -9.55
CA PHE A 98 -15.78 -13.77 -10.80
C PHE A 98 -16.12 -15.20 -11.26
N VAL A 99 -15.47 -16.24 -10.75
CA VAL A 99 -15.62 -17.62 -11.26
C VAL A 99 -16.37 -18.52 -10.28
N GLY A 100 -16.67 -18.09 -9.09
CA GLY A 100 -17.05 -19.04 -8.08
C GLY A 100 -18.25 -18.77 -7.24
N VAL A 101 -19.43 -19.10 -7.73
CA VAL A 101 -20.57 -19.47 -6.86
C VAL A 101 -20.48 -20.98 -6.49
N SER A 102 -19.31 -21.48 -6.28
CA SER A 102 -19.10 -22.77 -5.63
C SER A 102 -18.22 -22.51 -4.42
N SER A 103 -18.82 -22.05 -3.37
CA SER A 103 -18.15 -21.90 -2.10
C SER A 103 -17.76 -23.28 -1.56
N PRO A 104 -16.47 -23.62 -1.50
CA PRO A 104 -16.02 -24.39 -0.40
C PRO A 104 -16.07 -23.48 0.81
N SER A 105 -16.92 -23.80 1.76
CA SER A 105 -16.92 -23.15 3.05
C SER A 105 -15.50 -23.07 3.58
N PRO A 106 -14.97 -21.90 3.89
CA PRO A 106 -13.75 -21.83 4.66
C PRO A 106 -14.08 -22.19 6.09
N SER A 107 -14.20 -23.45 6.38
CA SER A 107 -14.41 -23.95 7.73
C SER A 107 -13.12 -24.08 8.50
N GLN A 108 -12.14 -23.25 8.19
CA GLN A 108 -10.88 -23.17 8.92
C GLN A 108 -10.45 -21.72 9.09
N ALA A 109 -11.30 -20.94 9.69
CA ALA A 109 -10.81 -19.84 10.45
C ALA A 109 -10.14 -20.44 11.69
N SER A 110 -8.88 -20.74 11.62
CA SER A 110 -8.09 -20.88 12.83
C SER A 110 -8.35 -19.65 13.68
N PRO A 111 -8.79 -19.78 14.93
CA PRO A 111 -8.91 -18.62 15.78
C PRO A 111 -7.51 -18.02 15.86
N LEU A 112 -7.31 -16.89 15.18
CA LEU A 112 -6.14 -16.08 15.38
C LEU A 112 -6.09 -15.81 16.88
N PRO A 113 -4.96 -16.10 17.55
CA PRO A 113 -4.80 -15.70 18.93
C PRO A 113 -5.10 -14.21 18.98
N SER A 114 -6.07 -13.86 19.79
CA SER A 114 -6.54 -12.50 19.91
C SER A 114 -5.35 -11.59 20.18
N PRO A 115 -5.04 -10.63 19.32
CA PRO A 115 -3.91 -9.73 19.56
C PRO A 115 -4.10 -8.85 20.80
N ALA A 116 -5.29 -8.87 21.39
CA ALA A 116 -5.60 -8.15 22.61
C ALA A 116 -4.80 -8.63 23.84
N ALA A 117 -4.35 -9.89 23.88
CA ALA A 117 -3.59 -10.42 25.00
C ALA A 117 -2.12 -9.97 24.96
N GLU A 118 -1.53 -9.80 23.79
CA GLU A 118 -0.15 -9.34 23.67
C GLU A 118 -0.01 -7.83 23.90
N ASN A 119 -0.97 -7.06 23.45
CA ASN A 119 -0.94 -5.60 23.62
C ASN A 119 -1.09 -5.17 25.08
N SER A 120 -1.81 -5.92 25.90
CA SER A 120 -1.95 -5.59 27.31
C SER A 120 -0.67 -5.84 28.10
N THR A 121 0.13 -6.84 27.74
CA THR A 121 1.40 -7.12 28.41
C THR A 121 2.47 -6.07 28.06
N VAL A 122 2.53 -5.64 26.83
CA VAL A 122 3.45 -4.58 26.39
C VAL A 122 3.06 -3.23 27.00
N TYR A 123 1.78 -2.95 27.16
CA TYR A 123 1.28 -1.71 27.73
C TYR A 123 1.58 -1.60 29.25
N ILE A 124 1.55 -2.71 29.98
CA ILE A 124 1.86 -2.75 31.41
C ILE A 124 3.36 -2.57 31.65
N MET A 125 4.22 -3.08 30.79
CA MET A 125 5.67 -2.90 30.90
C MET A 125 6.15 -1.48 30.65
N SER A 126 5.48 -0.71 29.78
CA SER A 126 5.86 0.68 29.52
C SER A 126 5.47 1.62 30.67
N LYS A 127 4.48 1.25 31.45
CA LYS A 127 4.01 2.04 32.61
C LYS A 127 4.92 1.93 33.84
N ARG A 128 5.74 0.87 33.92
CA ARG A 128 6.64 0.66 35.04
C ARG A 128 7.94 1.46 35.00
N ARG A 129 8.22 2.17 33.91
CA ARG A 129 9.46 2.97 33.79
C ARG A 129 9.33 4.42 34.22
N ARG A 130 8.28 4.82 34.85
CA ARG A 130 8.28 6.09 35.57
C ARG A 130 8.96 5.88 36.90
N ARG A 131 10.25 6.15 36.94
CA ARG A 131 10.99 6.33 38.20
C ARG A 131 10.27 7.41 39.00
N PRO A 132 9.93 7.17 40.28
CA PRO A 132 9.57 8.24 41.14
C PRO A 132 10.79 9.15 41.26
N LYS A 133 10.63 10.41 40.99
CA LYS A 133 11.63 11.41 41.41
C LYS A 133 11.70 11.33 42.93
N THR A 134 12.71 10.72 43.45
CA THR A 134 13.10 10.88 44.84
C THR A 134 13.45 12.34 45.00
N GLY A 135 12.59 13.05 45.72
CA GLY A 135 12.86 14.41 46.14
C GLY A 135 14.17 14.42 46.94
N GLN A 136 15.05 15.26 46.49
CA GLN A 136 16.26 15.56 47.20
C GLN A 136 15.88 16.30 48.47
N PRO A 137 16.29 15.84 49.67
CA PRO A 137 16.12 16.64 50.87
C PRO A 137 17.07 17.83 50.76
N GLY A 138 16.50 19.02 50.89
CA GLY A 138 17.28 20.23 51.02
C GLY A 138 18.08 20.19 52.34
N ASP A 139 19.35 20.40 52.19
CA ASP A 139 20.21 20.70 53.32
C ASP A 139 20.10 22.17 53.65
N SER A 140 19.89 22.40 54.93
CA SER A 140 19.98 23.68 55.60
C SER A 140 21.43 24.14 55.72
#